data_affb00cc6fa6e4693cb496e985e2d4e2
#
_entry.id   affb00cc6fa6e4693cb496e985e2d4e2
#
_cell.length_a   1.000
_cell.length_b   1.000
_cell.length_c   1.000
_cell.angle_alpha   90.00
_cell.angle_beta   90.00
_cell.angle_gamma   90.00
#
_symmetry.space_group_name_H-M   'P 1'
#
loop_
_entity.id
_entity.type
_entity.pdbx_description
1 polymer ?
#
loop_
_entity_poly.entity_id
_entity_poly.type
_entity_poly.pdbx_seq_one_letter_code
_entity_poly.pdbx_strand_id
1 'polypeptide(L)'
;TSISNRVSTKTVKERPDKEKDIVNKAFLKELKLNKENYENLIKRGLSKKDILSYGFRTVEGKNQIEVCRRMQSKGINPSTISGFFKTSGGDFTVNTRNKQGFLCPVISVEGYLVGFQIRVNNPKNGQKYIWLSSNNKPEGISSGSPCGYYGPKKAEEVYVVDGVLKALICHCICEDKTIGFLGTPGVSNYKNIEPAISKLEKMVGIKKVWNAYDMDEFTNPICRHDYKTKKCDECDYYLCSFHLENCTNKIKKIKMLTDGSKKLQQIAKKYGLEYERKLWDIDEITKKWKQNVKGLDDMLLISEIKDPKYIK
;
A
#
# COMPACT_ATOMS: atom_id res chain seq x y z
N THR A 1 5.20 -40.73 -18.31
CA THR A 1 5.22 -40.59 -16.83
C THR A 1 6.40 -39.72 -16.44
N SER A 2 6.18 -38.38 -16.36
CA SER A 2 7.17 -37.45 -15.87
C SER A 2 6.86 -37.17 -14.38
N ILE A 3 7.71 -37.70 -13.53
CA ILE A 3 7.68 -37.42 -12.09
C ILE A 3 8.22 -36.00 -11.88
N SER A 4 7.32 -35.04 -11.57
CA SER A 4 7.74 -33.72 -11.16
C SER A 4 8.31 -33.79 -9.75
N ASN A 5 9.62 -33.73 -9.61
CA ASN A 5 10.30 -33.52 -8.33
C ASN A 5 9.85 -32.19 -7.73
N ARG A 6 8.84 -32.22 -6.87
CA ARG A 6 8.56 -31.12 -5.93
C ARG A 6 9.72 -31.08 -4.95
N VAL A 7 10.66 -30.16 -5.19
CA VAL A 7 11.67 -29.80 -4.18
C VAL A 7 10.90 -29.31 -2.95
N SER A 8 11.04 -30.06 -1.87
CA SER A 8 10.54 -29.69 -0.54
C SER A 8 11.21 -28.36 -0.16
N THR A 9 10.48 -27.26 -0.26
CA THR A 9 10.91 -25.96 0.23
C THR A 9 10.93 -26.04 1.76
N LYS A 10 12.13 -26.14 2.35
CA LYS A 10 12.32 -25.88 3.78
C LYS A 10 11.64 -24.55 4.07
N THR A 11 10.68 -24.55 4.98
CA THR A 11 10.02 -23.32 5.48
C THR A 11 11.09 -22.49 6.18
N VAL A 12 11.64 -21.53 5.44
CA VAL A 12 12.63 -20.59 5.99
C VAL A 12 11.89 -19.71 6.98
N LYS A 13 12.29 -19.74 8.24
CA LYS A 13 11.68 -18.94 9.31
C LYS A 13 11.95 -17.45 9.05
N GLU A 14 10.90 -16.68 8.99
CA GLU A 14 10.99 -15.23 8.85
C GLU A 14 11.62 -14.61 10.11
N ARG A 15 12.44 -13.55 9.92
CA ARG A 15 13.07 -12.84 11.05
C ARG A 15 12.08 -11.97 11.81
N PRO A 16 12.33 -11.71 13.11
CA PRO A 16 11.57 -10.72 13.87
C PRO A 16 11.60 -9.33 13.22
N ASP A 17 10.55 -8.54 13.41
CA ASP A 17 10.41 -7.22 12.79
C ASP A 17 11.55 -6.25 13.16
N LYS A 18 12.10 -6.35 14.37
CA LYS A 18 13.28 -5.57 14.80
C LYS A 18 14.53 -5.86 13.95
N GLU A 19 14.73 -7.12 13.57
CA GLU A 19 15.86 -7.51 12.70
C GLU A 19 15.62 -7.07 11.25
N LYS A 20 14.36 -7.19 10.77
CA LYS A 20 13.96 -6.64 9.45
C LYS A 20 14.25 -5.15 9.38
N ASP A 21 13.92 -4.40 10.44
CA ASP A 21 14.13 -2.95 10.53
C ASP A 21 15.61 -2.59 10.35
N ILE A 22 16.51 -3.31 11.03
CA ILE A 22 17.97 -3.09 10.93
C ILE A 22 18.45 -3.27 9.48
N VAL A 23 18.10 -4.40 8.87
CA VAL A 23 18.53 -4.72 7.51
C VAL A 23 17.92 -3.77 6.47
N ASN A 24 16.62 -3.47 6.58
CA ASN A 24 15.92 -2.59 5.67
C ASN A 24 16.45 -1.14 5.76
N LYS A 25 16.73 -0.65 6.95
CA LYS A 25 17.38 0.67 7.14
C LYS A 25 18.80 0.71 6.58
N ALA A 26 19.57 -0.36 6.76
CA ALA A 26 20.89 -0.47 6.14
C ALA A 26 20.80 -0.46 4.61
N PHE A 27 19.84 -1.19 4.04
CA PHE A 27 19.60 -1.17 2.59
C PHE A 27 19.29 0.23 2.08
N LEU A 28 18.40 0.98 2.74
CA LEU A 28 18.08 2.36 2.36
C LEU A 28 19.31 3.28 2.38
N LYS A 29 20.25 3.08 3.29
CA LYS A 29 21.49 3.88 3.35
C LYS A 29 22.41 3.68 2.14
N GLU A 30 22.33 2.53 1.48
CA GLU A 30 23.13 2.22 0.29
C GLU A 30 22.51 2.76 -1.01
N LEU A 31 21.28 3.26 -0.96
CA LEU A 31 20.55 3.74 -2.13
C LEU A 31 20.45 5.27 -2.15
N LYS A 32 20.24 5.82 -3.33
CA LYS A 32 19.95 7.24 -3.55
C LYS A 32 18.52 7.44 -4.03
N LEU A 33 17.99 8.63 -3.89
CA LEU A 33 16.74 9.03 -4.52
C LEU A 33 17.05 9.92 -5.73
N ASN A 34 16.59 9.54 -6.92
CA ASN A 34 16.78 10.34 -8.12
C ASN A 34 15.78 11.51 -8.19
N LYS A 35 16.07 12.47 -9.08
CA LYS A 35 15.29 13.70 -9.24
C LYS A 35 13.83 13.40 -9.62
N GLU A 36 13.60 12.53 -10.60
CA GLU A 36 12.26 12.16 -11.08
C GLU A 36 11.36 11.63 -9.95
N ASN A 37 11.88 10.69 -9.15
CA ASN A 37 11.14 10.11 -8.04
C ASN A 37 10.95 11.11 -6.89
N TYR A 38 11.94 11.96 -6.64
CA TYR A 38 11.80 13.04 -5.67
C TYR A 38 10.68 14.00 -6.06
N GLU A 39 10.65 14.47 -7.31
CA GLU A 39 9.60 15.36 -7.81
C GLU A 39 8.21 14.69 -7.79
N ASN A 40 8.14 13.39 -8.07
CA ASN A 40 6.90 12.62 -7.95
C ASN A 40 6.37 12.63 -6.51
N LEU A 41 7.24 12.47 -5.52
CA LEU A 41 6.86 12.50 -4.10
C LEU A 41 6.43 13.91 -3.66
N ILE A 42 7.12 14.96 -4.10
CA ILE A 42 6.71 16.36 -3.84
C ILE A 42 5.31 16.65 -4.42
N LYS A 43 5.06 16.23 -5.66
CA LYS A 43 3.73 16.38 -6.31
C LYS A 43 2.60 15.68 -5.56
N ARG A 44 2.93 14.70 -4.72
CA ARG A 44 1.98 14.00 -3.84
C ARG A 44 1.79 14.66 -2.47
N GLY A 45 2.39 15.82 -2.26
CA GLY A 45 2.25 16.58 -1.02
C GLY A 45 3.27 16.27 0.07
N LEU A 46 4.24 15.38 -0.20
CA LEU A 46 5.30 15.09 0.78
C LEU A 46 6.33 16.23 0.82
N SER A 47 6.68 16.68 2.00
CA SER A 47 7.78 17.63 2.21
C SER A 47 9.14 16.94 2.05
N LYS A 48 10.20 17.73 1.82
CA LYS A 48 11.57 17.23 1.85
C LYS A 48 11.90 16.52 3.16
N LYS A 49 11.39 17.02 4.28
CA LYS A 49 11.56 16.42 5.61
C LYS A 49 10.93 15.05 5.67
N ASP A 50 9.69 14.87 5.18
CA ASP A 50 9.00 13.58 5.14
C ASP A 50 9.74 12.57 4.27
N ILE A 51 10.15 12.98 3.07
CA ILE A 51 10.89 12.13 2.13
C ILE A 51 12.18 11.60 2.77
N LEU A 52 12.90 12.45 3.51
CA LEU A 52 14.13 12.06 4.19
C LEU A 52 13.86 11.17 5.40
N SER A 53 12.87 11.52 6.23
CA SER A 53 12.56 10.80 7.48
C SER A 53 12.06 9.38 7.23
N TYR A 54 11.21 9.19 6.20
CA TYR A 54 10.73 7.87 5.81
C TYR A 54 11.74 7.10 4.93
N GLY A 55 12.78 7.75 4.46
CA GLY A 55 13.86 7.09 3.74
C GLY A 55 13.49 6.62 2.35
N PHE A 56 12.66 7.37 1.61
CA PHE A 56 12.37 7.05 0.21
C PHE A 56 13.64 6.97 -0.62
N ARG A 57 13.78 5.93 -1.43
CA ARG A 57 14.94 5.67 -2.29
C ARG A 57 14.49 5.12 -3.64
N THR A 58 15.28 5.42 -4.67
CA THR A 58 15.08 4.81 -5.99
C THR A 58 15.67 3.42 -6.03
N VAL A 59 14.96 2.48 -6.65
CA VAL A 59 15.50 1.22 -7.12
C VAL A 59 15.53 1.22 -8.64
N GLU A 60 16.68 0.85 -9.18
CA GLU A 60 16.83 0.59 -10.59
C GLU A 60 16.50 -0.89 -10.85
N GLY A 61 15.93 -1.18 -12.02
CA GLY A 61 15.58 -2.55 -12.41
C GLY A 61 16.78 -3.49 -12.65
N LYS A 62 17.97 -3.07 -12.23
CA LYS A 62 19.24 -3.77 -12.40
C LYS A 62 19.58 -4.62 -11.17
N ASN A 63 20.58 -5.47 -11.34
CA ASN A 63 21.16 -6.26 -10.28
C ASN A 63 21.73 -5.38 -9.16
N GLN A 64 21.44 -5.72 -7.91
CA GLN A 64 21.82 -4.98 -6.72
C GLN A 64 22.94 -5.69 -5.91
N ILE A 65 23.78 -6.51 -6.56
CA ILE A 65 24.86 -7.27 -5.89
C ILE A 65 25.77 -6.34 -5.11
N GLU A 66 26.24 -5.26 -5.73
CA GLU A 66 27.16 -4.32 -5.08
C GLU A 66 26.56 -3.63 -3.85
N VAL A 67 25.27 -3.35 -3.89
CA VAL A 67 24.54 -2.84 -2.72
C VAL A 67 24.59 -3.87 -1.59
N CYS A 68 24.29 -5.13 -1.89
CA CYS A 68 24.34 -6.21 -0.89
C CYS A 68 25.74 -6.47 -0.35
N ARG A 69 26.78 -6.42 -1.22
CA ARG A 69 28.18 -6.56 -0.79
C ARG A 69 28.60 -5.45 0.17
N ARG A 70 28.22 -4.18 -0.10
CA ARG A 70 28.46 -3.07 0.84
C ARG A 70 27.74 -3.23 2.16
N MET A 71 26.52 -3.78 2.15
CA MET A 71 25.82 -4.12 3.40
C MET A 71 26.58 -5.20 4.19
N GLN A 72 27.00 -6.26 3.52
CA GLN A 72 27.71 -7.37 4.13
C GLN A 72 29.09 -6.94 4.68
N SER A 73 29.84 -6.07 4.01
CA SER A 73 31.10 -5.52 4.51
C SER A 73 30.94 -4.70 5.80
N LYS A 74 29.70 -4.23 6.08
CA LYS A 74 29.31 -3.54 7.32
C LYS A 74 28.69 -4.49 8.36
N GLY A 75 28.80 -5.82 8.16
CA GLY A 75 28.26 -6.83 9.06
C GLY A 75 26.73 -7.05 8.93
N ILE A 76 26.08 -6.49 7.92
CA ILE A 76 24.63 -6.64 7.72
C ILE A 76 24.37 -7.85 6.82
N ASN A 77 23.73 -8.87 7.37
CA ASN A 77 23.34 -10.07 6.63
C ASN A 77 21.91 -9.93 6.08
N PRO A 78 21.70 -9.89 4.73
CA PRO A 78 20.38 -9.78 4.12
C PRO A 78 19.61 -11.11 4.01
N SER A 79 20.20 -12.23 4.45
CA SER A 79 19.53 -13.56 4.40
C SER A 79 18.19 -13.52 5.14
N THR A 80 17.20 -14.22 4.61
CA THR A 80 15.85 -14.34 5.20
C THR A 80 15.12 -13.01 5.45
N ILE A 81 15.46 -11.99 4.65
CA ILE A 81 14.73 -10.73 4.57
C ILE A 81 14.03 -10.65 3.21
N SER A 82 12.77 -10.24 3.22
CA SER A 82 11.97 -10.14 2.00
C SER A 82 12.64 -9.24 0.95
N GLY A 83 12.59 -9.70 -0.30
CA GLY A 83 13.21 -9.00 -1.44
C GLY A 83 14.64 -9.40 -1.70
N PHE A 84 15.39 -9.87 -0.72
CA PHE A 84 16.76 -10.36 -0.90
C PHE A 84 16.78 -11.84 -1.26
N PHE A 85 17.75 -12.24 -2.08
CA PHE A 85 17.95 -13.63 -2.48
C PHE A 85 19.39 -13.88 -2.94
N LYS A 86 19.82 -15.14 -3.00
CA LYS A 86 21.12 -15.51 -3.56
C LYS A 86 21.06 -15.76 -5.06
N THR A 87 22.04 -15.24 -5.78
CA THR A 87 22.30 -15.60 -7.19
C THR A 87 22.91 -17.00 -7.29
N SER A 88 23.00 -17.54 -8.49
CA SER A 88 23.73 -18.80 -8.75
C SER A 88 25.21 -18.73 -8.36
N GLY A 89 25.81 -17.54 -8.38
CA GLY A 89 27.18 -17.29 -7.93
C GLY A 89 27.35 -17.15 -6.40
N GLY A 90 26.26 -17.30 -5.61
CA GLY A 90 26.32 -17.20 -4.15
C GLY A 90 26.19 -15.79 -3.57
N ASP A 91 26.25 -14.76 -4.40
CA ASP A 91 26.09 -13.37 -3.96
C ASP A 91 24.64 -13.05 -3.65
N PHE A 92 24.39 -12.19 -2.65
CA PHE A 92 23.06 -11.61 -2.43
C PHE A 92 22.75 -10.51 -3.44
N THR A 93 21.50 -10.43 -3.82
CA THR A 93 20.92 -9.35 -4.63
C THR A 93 19.47 -9.10 -4.24
N VAL A 94 18.82 -8.13 -4.91
CA VAL A 94 17.45 -7.71 -4.61
C VAL A 94 16.52 -7.99 -5.78
N ASN A 95 15.36 -8.60 -5.53
CA ASN A 95 14.36 -8.92 -6.55
C ASN A 95 13.45 -7.73 -6.86
N THR A 96 13.91 -6.81 -7.69
CA THR A 96 13.10 -5.70 -8.20
C THR A 96 12.14 -6.12 -9.32
N ARG A 97 12.17 -7.38 -9.75
CA ARG A 97 11.45 -7.90 -10.92
C ARG A 97 11.74 -7.08 -12.20
N ASN A 98 12.97 -6.59 -12.32
CA ASN A 98 13.42 -5.70 -13.40
C ASN A 98 12.56 -4.42 -13.53
N LYS A 99 11.98 -3.95 -12.43
CA LYS A 99 11.20 -2.71 -12.39
C LYS A 99 12.02 -1.59 -11.76
N GLN A 100 11.91 -0.42 -12.37
CA GLN A 100 12.45 0.83 -11.87
C GLN A 100 11.35 1.62 -11.17
N GLY A 101 11.69 2.28 -10.06
CA GLY A 101 10.76 3.07 -9.30
C GLY A 101 11.33 3.51 -7.96
N PHE A 102 10.49 3.84 -7.03
CA PHE A 102 10.91 4.14 -5.67
C PHE A 102 10.31 3.19 -4.64
N LEU A 103 11.07 2.97 -3.57
CA LEU A 103 10.66 2.18 -2.42
C LEU A 103 9.65 2.98 -1.58
N CYS A 104 8.49 2.38 -1.35
CA CYS A 104 7.50 2.85 -0.39
C CYS A 104 7.73 2.07 0.92
N PRO A 105 8.24 2.69 1.99
CA PRO A 105 8.53 2.01 3.24
C PRO A 105 7.23 1.55 3.93
N VAL A 106 7.24 0.34 4.46
CA VAL A 106 6.14 -0.25 5.21
C VAL A 106 6.53 -0.32 6.67
N ILE A 107 5.87 0.47 7.50
CA ILE A 107 6.13 0.56 8.94
C ILE A 107 5.08 -0.26 9.68
N SER A 108 5.50 -1.18 10.55
CA SER A 108 4.59 -1.95 11.39
C SER A 108 3.95 -1.09 12.48
N VAL A 109 2.93 -1.62 13.15
CA VAL A 109 2.28 -0.94 14.30
C VAL A 109 3.28 -0.65 15.42
N GLU A 110 4.29 -1.51 15.56
CA GLU A 110 5.39 -1.36 16.52
C GLU A 110 6.43 -0.30 16.12
N GLY A 111 6.33 0.26 14.92
CA GLY A 111 7.24 1.28 14.40
C GLY A 111 8.48 0.74 13.67
N TYR A 112 8.52 -0.54 13.33
CA TYR A 112 9.62 -1.16 12.58
C TYR A 112 9.41 -1.09 11.07
N LEU A 113 10.47 -0.82 10.33
CA LEU A 113 10.48 -0.90 8.86
C LEU A 113 10.55 -2.36 8.42
N VAL A 114 9.38 -2.95 8.14
CA VAL A 114 9.25 -4.40 7.91
C VAL A 114 9.36 -4.82 6.45
N GLY A 115 9.35 -3.89 5.51
CA GLY A 115 9.49 -4.18 4.09
C GLY A 115 9.18 -2.99 3.20
N PHE A 116 9.02 -3.27 1.90
CA PHE A 116 8.78 -2.23 0.90
C PHE A 116 7.78 -2.68 -0.16
N GLN A 117 7.01 -1.72 -0.66
CA GLN A 117 6.46 -1.77 -2.00
C GLN A 117 7.35 -0.95 -2.95
N ILE A 118 7.42 -1.32 -4.21
CA ILE A 118 8.00 -0.49 -5.26
C ILE A 118 6.86 0.20 -6.00
N ARG A 119 6.85 1.53 -5.98
CA ARG A 119 6.02 2.31 -6.89
C ARG A 119 6.75 2.39 -8.23
N VAL A 120 6.21 1.69 -9.21
CA VAL A 120 6.83 1.57 -10.55
C VAL A 120 6.66 2.87 -11.32
N ASN A 121 7.73 3.40 -11.91
CA ASN A 121 7.70 4.67 -12.66
C ASN A 121 6.83 4.54 -13.93
N ASN A 122 7.06 3.49 -14.72
CA ASN A 122 6.35 3.24 -15.97
C ASN A 122 5.61 1.90 -15.90
N PRO A 123 4.43 1.84 -15.23
CA PRO A 123 3.72 0.60 -15.02
C PRO A 123 3.11 0.12 -16.33
N LYS A 124 3.56 -1.04 -16.81
CA LYS A 124 2.89 -1.77 -17.89
C LYS A 124 1.68 -2.51 -17.31
N ASN A 125 0.60 -2.63 -18.09
CA ASN A 125 -0.61 -3.36 -17.69
C ASN A 125 -1.25 -2.89 -16.37
N GLY A 126 -1.10 -1.61 -16.01
CA GLY A 126 -1.75 -1.02 -14.84
C GLY A 126 -1.17 -1.40 -13.47
N GLN A 127 -0.15 -2.26 -13.39
CA GLN A 127 0.46 -2.67 -12.13
C GLN A 127 1.38 -1.57 -11.58
N LYS A 128 0.80 -0.64 -10.83
CA LYS A 128 1.49 0.53 -10.27
C LYS A 128 2.40 0.19 -9.08
N TYR A 129 2.06 -0.85 -8.32
CA TYR A 129 2.76 -1.26 -7.10
C TYR A 129 3.11 -2.74 -7.15
N ILE A 130 4.32 -3.08 -6.75
CA ILE A 130 4.77 -4.46 -6.54
C ILE A 130 5.45 -4.58 -5.19
N TRP A 131 5.27 -5.71 -4.53
CA TRP A 131 5.99 -6.02 -3.29
C TRP A 131 7.44 -6.37 -3.58
N LEU A 132 8.35 -5.83 -2.78
CA LEU A 132 9.73 -6.28 -2.73
C LEU A 132 9.75 -7.65 -2.04
N SER A 133 9.69 -8.72 -2.84
CA SER A 133 9.49 -10.10 -2.40
C SER A 133 10.35 -11.04 -3.24
N SER A 134 10.88 -12.08 -2.62
CA SER A 134 11.80 -13.04 -3.23
C SER A 134 11.43 -14.51 -3.03
N ASN A 135 10.17 -14.80 -2.68
CA ASN A 135 9.68 -16.14 -2.32
C ASN A 135 9.97 -17.25 -3.34
N ASN A 136 10.16 -16.92 -4.63
CA ASN A 136 10.46 -17.88 -5.69
C ASN A 136 11.94 -17.83 -6.11
N LYS A 137 12.82 -17.37 -5.23
CA LYS A 137 14.25 -17.24 -5.47
C LYS A 137 15.04 -18.04 -4.43
N PRO A 138 16.30 -18.47 -4.75
CA PRO A 138 17.15 -19.17 -3.80
C PRO A 138 17.35 -18.37 -2.49
N GLU A 139 17.09 -19.00 -1.35
CA GLU A 139 17.08 -18.38 -0.02
C GLU A 139 16.16 -17.16 0.14
N GLY A 140 15.25 -16.95 -0.81
CA GLY A 140 14.29 -15.84 -0.79
C GLY A 140 13.05 -16.18 0.02
N ILE A 141 12.43 -15.14 0.57
CA ILE A 141 11.18 -15.25 1.33
C ILE A 141 10.10 -14.30 0.77
N SER A 142 8.86 -14.60 1.13
CA SER A 142 7.71 -13.74 0.81
C SER A 142 7.78 -12.43 1.60
N SER A 143 7.19 -11.36 1.03
CA SER A 143 6.95 -10.12 1.78
C SER A 143 5.85 -10.27 2.84
N GLY A 144 5.02 -11.29 2.76
CA GLY A 144 3.82 -11.41 3.59
C GLY A 144 2.77 -10.32 3.33
N SER A 145 3.08 -9.30 2.53
CA SER A 145 2.21 -8.16 2.22
C SER A 145 1.61 -7.49 3.47
N PRO A 146 2.43 -7.01 4.43
CA PRO A 146 1.94 -6.43 5.67
C PRO A 146 1.18 -5.12 5.45
N CYS A 147 0.29 -4.76 6.37
CA CYS A 147 -0.25 -3.41 6.47
C CYS A 147 0.83 -2.44 6.96
N GLY A 148 0.75 -1.18 6.52
CA GLY A 148 1.61 -0.11 7.02
C GLY A 148 0.84 0.82 7.95
N TYR A 149 1.32 1.07 9.16
CA TYR A 149 0.75 2.03 10.08
C TYR A 149 1.59 3.30 10.14
N TYR A 150 0.94 4.45 10.05
CA TYR A 150 1.55 5.77 10.13
C TYR A 150 0.70 6.63 11.05
N GLY A 151 1.24 6.97 12.21
CA GLY A 151 0.52 7.70 13.23
C GLY A 151 1.27 7.71 14.56
N PRO A 152 0.67 8.34 15.58
CA PRO A 152 1.25 8.39 16.90
C PRO A 152 1.20 7.02 17.60
N LYS A 153 1.99 6.88 18.67
CA LYS A 153 1.98 5.66 19.52
C LYS A 153 0.67 5.50 20.31
N LYS A 154 -0.11 6.56 20.43
CA LYS A 154 -1.45 6.54 21.03
C LYS A 154 -2.38 7.34 20.13
N ALA A 155 -3.47 6.73 19.72
CA ALA A 155 -4.52 7.35 18.93
C ALA A 155 -5.86 6.72 19.30
N GLU A 156 -6.92 7.52 19.32
CA GLU A 156 -8.27 6.97 19.49
C GLU A 156 -8.92 6.57 18.17
N GLU A 157 -8.46 7.13 17.07
CA GLU A 157 -9.03 6.91 15.74
C GLU A 157 -7.97 6.49 14.73
N VAL A 158 -8.36 5.57 13.85
CA VAL A 158 -7.54 5.16 12.70
C VAL A 158 -8.33 5.19 11.40
N TYR A 159 -7.75 5.80 10.37
CA TYR A 159 -8.29 5.81 9.02
C TYR A 159 -7.64 4.69 8.21
N VAL A 160 -8.45 3.73 7.75
CA VAL A 160 -7.98 2.59 6.95
C VAL A 160 -8.16 2.92 5.47
N VAL A 161 -7.06 2.99 4.73
CA VAL A 161 -7.02 3.35 3.31
C VAL A 161 -6.50 2.21 2.43
N ASP A 162 -6.89 2.20 1.16
CA ASP A 162 -6.41 1.22 0.17
C ASP A 162 -5.04 1.62 -0.37
N GLY A 163 -4.01 1.14 0.29
CA GLY A 163 -2.61 1.32 -0.13
C GLY A 163 -1.69 1.91 0.93
N VAL A 164 -0.52 1.30 1.06
CA VAL A 164 0.50 1.69 2.04
C VAL A 164 1.00 3.12 1.82
N LEU A 165 1.32 3.48 0.56
CA LEU A 165 1.80 4.83 0.24
C LEU A 165 0.73 5.90 0.51
N LYS A 166 -0.55 5.60 0.27
CA LYS A 166 -1.65 6.54 0.58
C LYS A 166 -1.72 6.85 2.07
N ALA A 167 -1.65 5.81 2.93
CA ALA A 167 -1.64 6.01 4.37
C ALA A 167 -0.47 6.88 4.84
N LEU A 168 0.72 6.66 4.27
CA LEU A 168 1.90 7.47 4.59
C LEU A 168 1.69 8.93 4.15
N ILE A 169 1.18 9.16 2.94
CA ILE A 169 0.88 10.50 2.43
C ILE A 169 -0.17 11.17 3.32
N CYS A 170 -1.28 10.50 3.60
CA CYS A 170 -2.31 11.04 4.50
C CYS A 170 -1.73 11.48 5.85
N HIS A 171 -0.88 10.64 6.46
CA HIS A 171 -0.23 10.98 7.74
C HIS A 171 0.68 12.20 7.62
N CYS A 172 1.46 12.31 6.54
CA CYS A 172 2.38 13.43 6.36
C CYS A 172 1.64 14.76 6.17
N ILE A 173 0.60 14.79 5.34
CA ILE A 173 -0.13 16.02 5.02
C ILE A 173 -1.24 16.36 6.03
N CYS A 174 -1.74 15.39 6.79
CA CYS A 174 -2.74 15.63 7.84
C CYS A 174 -2.20 16.55 8.92
N GLU A 175 -2.98 17.56 9.30
CA GLU A 175 -2.64 18.52 10.36
C GLU A 175 -2.86 17.93 11.76
N ASP A 176 -3.93 17.16 11.94
CA ASP A 176 -4.17 16.44 13.20
C ASP A 176 -3.20 15.26 13.34
N LYS A 177 -2.22 15.42 14.21
CA LYS A 177 -1.22 14.40 14.50
C LYS A 177 -1.65 13.40 15.59
N THR A 178 -2.87 13.49 16.07
CA THR A 178 -3.42 12.56 17.08
C THR A 178 -4.09 11.34 16.47
N ILE A 179 -4.39 11.36 15.17
CA ILE A 179 -5.03 10.26 14.43
C ILE A 179 -3.99 9.39 13.71
N GLY A 180 -4.35 8.13 13.50
CA GLY A 180 -3.52 7.17 12.77
C GLY A 180 -4.07 6.85 11.37
N PHE A 181 -3.17 6.40 10.49
CA PHE A 181 -3.51 5.92 9.15
C PHE A 181 -2.96 4.51 8.95
N LEU A 182 -3.83 3.58 8.57
CA LEU A 182 -3.47 2.20 8.26
C LEU A 182 -3.62 1.95 6.75
N GLY A 183 -2.51 1.77 6.07
CA GLY A 183 -2.47 1.39 4.67
C GLY A 183 -2.57 -0.13 4.50
N THR A 184 -3.60 -0.58 3.79
CA THR A 184 -3.76 -2.01 3.51
C THR A 184 -3.01 -2.39 2.23
N PRO A 185 -2.54 -3.64 2.11
CA PRO A 185 -1.91 -4.13 0.87
C PRO A 185 -2.93 -4.37 -0.25
N GLY A 186 -4.20 -4.14 0.03
CA GLY A 186 -5.38 -4.31 -0.79
C GLY A 186 -6.57 -4.66 0.08
N VAL A 187 -7.75 -4.19 -0.28
CA VAL A 187 -8.98 -4.28 0.53
C VAL A 187 -9.44 -5.71 0.82
N SER A 188 -9.01 -6.69 0.04
CA SER A 188 -9.33 -8.12 0.23
C SER A 188 -8.28 -8.91 1.01
N ASN A 189 -7.20 -8.27 1.49
CA ASN A 189 -6.15 -8.94 2.23
C ASN A 189 -6.44 -9.02 3.74
N TYR A 190 -7.55 -9.63 4.10
CA TYR A 190 -8.04 -9.72 5.47
C TYR A 190 -7.07 -10.41 6.45
N LYS A 191 -6.28 -11.35 5.94
CA LYS A 191 -5.27 -12.06 6.74
C LYS A 191 -4.27 -11.13 7.41
N ASN A 192 -4.00 -9.97 6.79
CA ASN A 192 -3.07 -8.98 7.31
C ASN A 192 -3.78 -7.78 7.96
N ILE A 193 -5.01 -7.45 7.51
CA ILE A 193 -5.78 -6.35 8.07
C ILE A 193 -6.22 -6.66 9.50
N GLU A 194 -6.77 -7.84 9.74
CA GLU A 194 -7.28 -8.23 11.06
C GLU A 194 -6.19 -8.24 12.15
N PRO A 195 -5.01 -8.86 11.96
CA PRO A 195 -3.93 -8.76 12.94
C PRO A 195 -3.44 -7.33 13.17
N ALA A 196 -3.42 -6.48 12.14
CA ALA A 196 -3.02 -5.08 12.27
C ALA A 196 -4.02 -4.29 13.13
N ILE A 197 -5.32 -4.46 12.92
CA ILE A 197 -6.37 -3.84 13.75
C ILE A 197 -6.27 -4.33 15.20
N SER A 198 -6.08 -5.63 15.42
CA SER A 198 -5.90 -6.19 16.77
C SER A 198 -4.69 -5.59 17.50
N LYS A 199 -3.58 -5.38 16.77
CA LYS A 199 -2.39 -4.73 17.34
C LYS A 199 -2.65 -3.24 17.64
N LEU A 200 -3.35 -2.54 16.75
CA LEU A 200 -3.69 -1.13 16.96
C LEU A 200 -4.59 -0.95 18.19
N GLU A 201 -5.58 -1.81 18.36
CA GLU A 201 -6.43 -1.79 19.56
C GLU A 201 -5.59 -1.98 20.83
N LYS A 202 -4.73 -3.00 20.88
CA LYS A 202 -3.96 -3.35 22.09
C LYS A 202 -2.80 -2.41 22.39
N MET A 203 -2.10 -1.91 21.37
CA MET A 203 -0.83 -1.19 21.54
C MET A 203 -1.00 0.32 21.42
N VAL A 204 -1.91 0.76 20.55
CA VAL A 204 -2.14 2.17 20.25
C VAL A 204 -3.36 2.69 21.00
N GLY A 205 -4.32 1.82 21.30
CA GLY A 205 -5.53 2.13 22.06
C GLY A 205 -6.64 2.75 21.23
N ILE A 206 -6.72 2.37 19.94
CA ILE A 206 -7.80 2.86 19.07
C ILE A 206 -9.17 2.41 19.58
N LYS A 207 -10.15 3.29 19.45
CA LYS A 207 -11.57 3.06 19.77
C LYS A 207 -12.45 3.06 18.53
N LYS A 208 -11.98 3.73 17.45
CA LYS A 208 -12.74 3.92 16.22
C LYS A 208 -11.91 3.62 14.98
N VAL A 209 -12.55 2.92 14.05
CA VAL A 209 -12.04 2.61 12.71
C VAL A 209 -12.87 3.38 11.69
N TRP A 210 -12.24 4.30 11.00
CA TRP A 210 -12.77 4.95 9.82
C TRP A 210 -12.41 4.14 8.57
N ASN A 211 -13.39 3.64 7.84
CA ASN A 211 -13.15 3.10 6.52
C ASN A 211 -13.02 4.24 5.51
N ALA A 212 -11.82 4.50 5.06
CA ALA A 212 -11.47 5.51 4.06
C ALA A 212 -10.94 4.88 2.76
N TYR A 213 -11.50 3.74 2.34
CA TYR A 213 -11.20 3.13 1.05
C TYR A 213 -11.63 4.05 -0.09
N ASP A 214 -11.05 3.83 -1.26
CA ASP A 214 -11.31 4.63 -2.45
C ASP A 214 -12.81 4.79 -2.76
N MET A 215 -13.19 5.98 -3.24
CA MET A 215 -14.59 6.33 -3.52
C MET A 215 -15.18 5.61 -4.73
N ASP A 216 -14.38 4.90 -5.52
CA ASP A 216 -14.90 4.12 -6.65
C ASP A 216 -15.78 2.90 -6.24
N GLU A 217 -15.91 2.62 -4.93
CA GLU A 217 -16.99 1.80 -4.38
C GLU A 217 -18.39 2.37 -4.71
N PHE A 218 -18.51 3.70 -4.76
CA PHE A 218 -19.77 4.42 -5.00
C PHE A 218 -19.97 4.84 -6.46
N THR A 219 -19.10 4.38 -7.35
CA THR A 219 -19.30 4.54 -8.78
C THR A 219 -20.55 3.76 -9.19
N ASN A 220 -21.42 4.37 -9.99
CA ASN A 220 -22.53 3.65 -10.58
C ASN A 220 -22.01 2.47 -11.42
N PRO A 221 -22.37 1.22 -11.13
CA PRO A 221 -21.93 0.06 -11.91
C PRO A 221 -22.39 0.11 -13.37
N ILE A 222 -23.47 0.83 -13.61
CA ILE A 222 -24.02 1.11 -14.95
C ILE A 222 -23.40 2.40 -15.50
N CYS A 223 -22.56 3.06 -14.71
CA CYS A 223 -21.81 4.19 -15.17
C CYS A 223 -20.92 3.76 -16.34
N ARG A 224 -21.15 4.32 -17.35
CA ARG A 224 -20.80 4.40 -18.73
C ARG A 224 -19.33 4.33 -19.06
N HIS A 225 -18.48 4.38 -18.07
CA HIS A 225 -17.06 4.46 -18.36
C HIS A 225 -16.28 3.47 -17.60
N ASP A 226 -15.56 2.78 -18.31
CA ASP A 226 -14.13 2.82 -18.11
C ASP A 226 -13.63 4.21 -18.50
N TYR A 227 -13.22 5.07 -17.53
CA TYR A 227 -12.62 6.40 -17.80
C TYR A 227 -11.34 6.32 -18.65
N LYS A 228 -11.02 5.18 -19.19
CA LYS A 228 -9.96 4.96 -20.18
C LYS A 228 -10.50 4.93 -21.61
N THR A 229 -11.80 4.88 -21.80
CA THR A 229 -12.41 4.85 -23.13
C THR A 229 -13.36 6.03 -23.27
N LYS A 230 -12.93 7.01 -24.05
CA LYS A 230 -13.73 8.21 -24.37
C LYS A 230 -15.07 7.91 -25.05
N LYS A 231 -15.30 6.69 -25.51
CA LYS A 231 -16.51 6.31 -26.28
C LYS A 231 -17.81 6.35 -25.50
N CYS A 232 -17.74 6.44 -24.18
CA CYS A 232 -18.92 6.45 -23.34
C CYS A 232 -19.20 7.83 -22.72
N ASP A 233 -18.36 8.85 -22.93
CA ASP A 233 -18.49 10.18 -22.32
C ASP A 233 -19.79 10.89 -22.70
N GLU A 234 -20.37 10.57 -23.85
CA GLU A 234 -21.57 11.15 -24.40
C GLU A 234 -22.83 10.27 -24.26
N CYS A 235 -22.70 9.13 -23.57
CA CYS A 235 -23.79 8.16 -23.50
C CYS A 235 -24.77 8.47 -22.37
N ASP A 236 -25.99 8.82 -22.71
CA ASP A 236 -27.08 9.09 -21.76
C ASP A 236 -27.87 7.85 -21.30
N TYR A 237 -27.55 6.69 -21.83
CA TYR A 237 -28.25 5.45 -21.47
C TYR A 237 -27.78 4.86 -20.17
N TYR A 238 -28.74 4.60 -19.29
CA TYR A 238 -28.50 4.06 -17.96
C TYR A 238 -28.15 2.57 -17.98
N LEU A 239 -28.76 1.80 -18.90
CA LEU A 239 -28.51 0.39 -19.14
C LEU A 239 -28.24 0.16 -20.62
N CYS A 240 -27.02 -0.20 -20.95
CA CYS A 240 -26.66 -0.55 -22.31
C CYS A 240 -25.88 -1.88 -22.25
N SER A 241 -26.23 -2.82 -23.12
CA SER A 241 -25.63 -4.16 -23.17
C SER A 241 -24.12 -4.08 -23.38
N PHE A 242 -23.67 -3.16 -24.23
CA PHE A 242 -22.25 -2.90 -24.47
C PHE A 242 -21.51 -2.49 -23.18
N HIS A 243 -22.14 -1.70 -22.31
CA HIS A 243 -21.56 -1.31 -21.02
C HIS A 243 -21.52 -2.44 -20.02
N LEU A 244 -22.53 -3.29 -19.97
CA LEU A 244 -22.54 -4.46 -19.10
C LEU A 244 -21.38 -5.40 -19.43
N GLU A 245 -21.11 -5.64 -20.69
CA GLU A 245 -20.01 -6.49 -21.14
C GLU A 245 -18.63 -5.86 -20.88
N ASN A 246 -18.47 -4.56 -21.11
CA ASN A 246 -17.18 -3.89 -21.00
C ASN A 246 -16.89 -3.33 -19.59
N CYS A 247 -17.90 -3.22 -18.74
CA CYS A 247 -17.75 -2.77 -17.36
C CYS A 247 -17.54 -3.90 -16.34
N THR A 248 -17.37 -5.14 -16.76
CA THR A 248 -17.16 -6.29 -15.86
C THR A 248 -16.03 -6.08 -14.86
N ASN A 249 -14.94 -5.45 -15.26
CA ASN A 249 -13.83 -5.14 -14.37
C ASN A 249 -14.21 -4.10 -13.31
N LYS A 250 -15.04 -3.13 -13.66
CA LYS A 250 -15.54 -2.10 -12.76
C LYS A 250 -16.51 -2.68 -11.74
N ILE A 251 -17.44 -3.52 -12.20
CA ILE A 251 -18.38 -4.26 -11.32
C ILE A 251 -17.62 -5.15 -10.34
N LYS A 252 -16.63 -5.91 -10.82
CA LYS A 252 -15.77 -6.73 -9.96
C LYS A 252 -15.03 -5.89 -8.92
N LYS A 253 -14.55 -4.71 -9.31
CA LYS A 253 -13.85 -3.81 -8.41
C LYS A 253 -14.78 -3.23 -7.35
N ILE A 254 -15.96 -2.76 -7.72
CA ILE A 254 -16.98 -2.28 -6.78
C ILE A 254 -17.31 -3.39 -5.78
N LYS A 255 -17.62 -4.59 -6.26
CA LYS A 255 -17.89 -5.75 -5.40
C LYS A 255 -16.73 -6.02 -4.43
N MET A 256 -15.50 -6.01 -4.92
CA MET A 256 -14.31 -6.22 -4.08
C MET A 256 -14.19 -5.15 -2.98
N LEU A 257 -14.45 -3.89 -3.29
CA LEU A 257 -14.42 -2.78 -2.33
C LEU A 257 -15.56 -2.91 -1.30
N THR A 258 -16.78 -3.21 -1.77
CA THR A 258 -17.94 -3.42 -0.89
C THR A 258 -17.74 -4.61 0.04
N ASP A 259 -17.24 -5.73 -0.47
CA ASP A 259 -16.90 -6.91 0.36
C ASP A 259 -15.79 -6.58 1.35
N GLY A 260 -14.79 -5.78 0.93
CA GLY A 260 -13.72 -5.25 1.77
C GLY A 260 -14.25 -4.37 2.91
N SER A 261 -15.14 -3.44 2.58
CA SER A 261 -15.80 -2.55 3.55
C SER A 261 -16.60 -3.35 4.59
N LYS A 262 -17.42 -4.30 4.15
CA LYS A 262 -18.17 -5.21 5.04
C LYS A 262 -17.25 -6.01 5.96
N LYS A 263 -16.15 -6.52 5.42
CA LYS A 263 -15.19 -7.30 6.20
C LYS A 263 -14.45 -6.45 7.22
N LEU A 264 -14.06 -5.23 6.85
CA LEU A 264 -13.44 -4.28 7.80
C LEU A 264 -14.41 -3.95 8.94
N GLN A 265 -15.71 -3.75 8.64
CA GLN A 265 -16.73 -3.54 9.66
C GLN A 265 -16.85 -4.74 10.62
N GLN A 266 -16.85 -5.97 10.08
CA GLN A 266 -16.87 -7.18 10.91
C GLN A 266 -15.64 -7.28 11.82
N ILE A 267 -14.46 -6.92 11.30
CA ILE A 267 -13.22 -6.90 12.09
C ILE A 267 -13.32 -5.86 13.20
N ALA A 268 -13.74 -4.63 12.90
CA ALA A 268 -13.93 -3.60 13.91
C ALA A 268 -14.88 -4.06 15.03
N LYS A 269 -16.04 -4.60 14.65
CA LYS A 269 -17.01 -5.15 15.61
C LYS A 269 -16.43 -6.27 16.47
N LYS A 270 -15.62 -7.17 15.89
CA LYS A 270 -14.97 -8.28 16.61
C LYS A 270 -14.07 -7.78 17.75
N TYR A 271 -13.43 -6.63 17.57
CA TYR A 271 -12.55 -6.00 18.57
C TYR A 271 -13.23 -4.90 19.39
N GLY A 272 -14.56 -4.79 19.33
CA GLY A 272 -15.33 -3.80 20.11
C GLY A 272 -15.10 -2.36 19.69
N LEU A 273 -14.65 -2.14 18.45
CA LEU A 273 -14.36 -0.82 17.91
C LEU A 273 -15.56 -0.21 17.20
N GLU A 274 -15.75 1.09 17.35
CA GLU A 274 -16.66 1.84 16.50
C GLU A 274 -16.20 1.75 15.03
N TYR A 275 -17.17 1.71 14.12
CA TYR A 275 -16.88 1.69 12.68
C TYR A 275 -17.75 2.70 11.96
N GLU A 276 -17.10 3.47 11.09
CA GLU A 276 -17.79 4.43 10.23
C GLU A 276 -17.12 4.50 8.85
N ARG A 277 -17.93 4.75 7.80
CA ARG A 277 -17.44 4.96 6.44
C ARG A 277 -17.23 6.44 6.20
N LYS A 278 -16.00 6.84 5.95
CA LYS A 278 -15.69 8.21 5.54
C LYS A 278 -15.99 8.40 4.06
N LEU A 279 -16.80 9.39 3.75
CA LEU A 279 -17.20 9.75 2.39
C LEU A 279 -16.69 11.15 2.04
N TRP A 280 -16.40 11.37 0.78
CA TRP A 280 -16.04 12.69 0.23
C TRP A 280 -16.45 12.75 -1.24
N ASP A 281 -16.51 13.99 -1.78
CA ASP A 281 -16.85 14.23 -3.18
C ASP A 281 -18.18 13.58 -3.59
N ILE A 282 -19.13 13.60 -2.65
CA ILE A 282 -20.49 13.04 -2.84
C ILE A 282 -21.42 14.16 -3.32
N ASP A 283 -22.20 13.84 -4.34
CA ASP A 283 -23.31 14.68 -4.79
C ASP A 283 -24.43 14.63 -3.76
N GLU A 284 -24.88 15.81 -3.29
CA GLU A 284 -25.86 15.89 -2.18
C GLU A 284 -27.23 15.38 -2.57
N ILE A 285 -27.60 15.47 -3.85
CA ILE A 285 -28.91 15.06 -4.35
C ILE A 285 -28.93 13.56 -4.65
N THR A 286 -27.98 13.12 -5.47
CA THR A 286 -27.94 11.72 -5.95
C THR A 286 -27.29 10.77 -4.98
N LYS A 287 -26.58 11.28 -3.95
CA LYS A 287 -25.78 10.51 -2.99
C LYS A 287 -24.71 9.64 -3.64
N LYS A 288 -24.27 10.01 -4.84
CA LYS A 288 -23.24 9.29 -5.60
C LYS A 288 -21.93 10.07 -5.63
N TRP A 289 -20.84 9.35 -5.82
CA TRP A 289 -19.53 9.96 -6.00
C TRP A 289 -19.47 10.76 -7.30
N LYS A 290 -19.03 12.03 -7.23
CA LYS A 290 -18.88 12.96 -8.37
C LYS A 290 -17.73 12.57 -9.31
N GLN A 291 -16.87 11.62 -8.89
CA GLN A 291 -15.71 11.10 -9.64
C GLN A 291 -14.56 12.11 -9.83
N ASN A 292 -14.48 13.16 -9.03
CA ASN A 292 -13.37 14.12 -9.09
C ASN A 292 -12.16 13.62 -8.30
N VAL A 293 -12.38 13.16 -7.07
CA VAL A 293 -11.30 12.80 -6.14
C VAL A 293 -11.52 11.39 -5.60
N LYS A 294 -10.61 10.49 -5.93
CA LYS A 294 -10.77 9.08 -5.64
C LYS A 294 -10.27 8.66 -4.27
N GLY A 295 -9.04 8.98 -3.92
CA GLY A 295 -8.36 8.58 -2.69
C GLY A 295 -8.42 9.65 -1.61
N LEU A 296 -8.33 9.25 -0.34
CA LEU A 296 -8.26 10.18 0.78
C LEU A 296 -7.00 11.05 0.72
N ASP A 297 -5.88 10.49 0.24
CA ASP A 297 -4.62 11.22 0.03
C ASP A 297 -4.79 12.37 -0.97
N ASP A 298 -5.46 12.11 -2.10
CA ASP A 298 -5.75 13.14 -3.10
C ASP A 298 -6.72 14.19 -2.54
N MET A 299 -7.72 13.77 -1.73
CA MET A 299 -8.69 14.68 -1.13
C MET A 299 -8.04 15.59 -0.09
N LEU A 300 -7.22 15.05 0.79
CA LEU A 300 -6.45 15.84 1.76
C LEU A 300 -5.50 16.82 1.05
N LEU A 301 -4.91 16.42 -0.08
CA LEU A 301 -3.98 17.29 -0.82
C LEU A 301 -4.65 18.56 -1.34
N ILE A 302 -5.89 18.48 -1.80
CA ILE A 302 -6.63 19.62 -2.38
C ILE A 302 -7.47 20.39 -1.36
N SER A 303 -7.79 19.79 -0.21
CA SER A 303 -8.60 20.44 0.83
C SER A 303 -7.88 21.63 1.45
N GLU A 304 -8.62 22.67 1.82
CA GLU A 304 -8.06 23.80 2.58
C GLU A 304 -7.64 23.36 3.99
N ILE A 305 -8.52 22.57 4.66
CA ILE A 305 -8.24 21.98 5.96
C ILE A 305 -7.71 20.57 5.74
N LYS A 306 -6.47 20.32 6.14
CA LYS A 306 -5.79 19.03 6.01
C LYS A 306 -6.15 18.06 7.14
N ASP A 307 -7.42 17.95 7.45
CA ASP A 307 -7.93 17.04 8.48
C ASP A 307 -9.12 16.24 7.92
N PRO A 308 -9.04 14.89 7.93
CA PRO A 308 -10.12 14.06 7.37
C PRO A 308 -11.45 14.20 8.12
N LYS A 309 -11.48 14.71 9.34
CA LYS A 309 -12.72 15.00 10.09
C LYS A 309 -13.60 16.02 9.35
N TYR A 310 -12.99 17.02 8.73
CA TYR A 310 -13.67 18.13 8.06
C TYR A 310 -13.90 17.92 6.56
N ILE A 311 -13.41 16.84 5.99
CA ILE A 311 -13.66 16.47 4.60
C ILE A 311 -15.13 16.08 4.42
N LYS A 312 -15.80 16.69 3.43
CA LYS A 312 -17.19 16.44 3.02
C LYS A 312 -17.28 15.99 1.56
#